data_3d6e2a17250688134147f3ddd9479223
#
_entry.id   3d6e2a17250688134147f3ddd9479223
#
_cell.length_a   1.000
_cell.length_b   1.000
_cell.length_c   1.000
_cell.angle_alpha   90.00
_cell.angle_beta   90.00
_cell.angle_gamma   90.00
#
_symmetry.space_group_name_H-M   'P 1'
#
loop_
_entity.id
_entity.type
_entity.pdbx_description
1 polymer ?
#
loop_
_entity_poly.entity_id
_entity_poly.type
_entity_poly.pdbx_seq_one_letter_code
_entity_poly.pdbx_strand_id
1 'polypeptide(L)'
;MLAESAYAVSVVNLLEKAAGRWPDSPSVTYEGYSYTWIETYERCQRLARALANQGVGPGARVAYLGYNSHWCFELFFAAPMAGAVAVPVNFRLSEGEMIECVEDAEPTVLLVDSHHVEHAGAISRACPRLETLVYSGEGAVPEGFLSHEELLLSAVETELQPSGNDDTLIIFYTGGTTGRSKGVMLTHINLFTNALGGIPFYRLIERETHLLAGPMFHTAAGSRVYTATMMGTHTVILSRFDVLDTMRTVESHLINTMQVVPTMLQLMFDHPRFAEFDLSSLRMITYGASPIPVALMERALKLLPTVSFAQSYGMTEASPVVTVLDGEDHSLEAARLPRLESVGRAVFHNQVRIVNVERQVLGVGEVGEIAVKGASIMKGYWRAPELTSAVLQDGWYYTGDSGYLDEDGYLFLVGRIKDMIVSGGENVYPIEIENILSRHPDIKESAVIGVPHKKWGESVHAVVRLADDAVVSKDDIIRYCRERIAHYKCPTGVTFMEQPLPVSAVNKILKSELRKMISDGNE
;
A
#
# COMPACT_ATOMS: atom_id res chain seq x y z
N MET A 1 -36.21 21.40 -0.48
CA MET A 1 -35.23 20.41 -0.84
C MET A 1 -34.04 21.18 -1.40
N LEU A 2 -32.97 21.37 -0.62
CA LEU A 2 -31.68 21.84 -1.16
C LEU A 2 -31.18 20.71 -2.05
N ALA A 3 -30.82 21.00 -3.28
CA ALA A 3 -30.35 20.00 -4.23
C ALA A 3 -29.20 19.21 -3.60
N GLU A 4 -29.31 17.88 -3.49
CA GLU A 4 -28.30 16.98 -2.94
C GLU A 4 -26.93 17.12 -3.62
N SER A 5 -26.87 17.71 -4.81
CA SER A 5 -25.64 17.97 -5.57
C SER A 5 -24.77 19.12 -5.02
N ALA A 6 -25.30 20.00 -4.17
CA ALA A 6 -24.58 21.20 -3.77
C ALA A 6 -23.42 20.98 -2.75
N TYR A 7 -23.35 19.78 -2.13
CA TYR A 7 -22.36 19.45 -1.09
C TYR A 7 -21.69 18.09 -1.28
N ALA A 8 -21.62 17.61 -2.53
CA ALA A 8 -20.99 16.32 -2.81
C ALA A 8 -19.49 16.37 -2.52
N VAL A 9 -19.00 15.47 -1.67
CA VAL A 9 -17.57 15.20 -1.52
C VAL A 9 -17.13 14.45 -2.78
N SER A 10 -16.26 15.07 -3.58
CA SER A 10 -15.73 14.44 -4.78
C SER A 10 -14.26 14.74 -4.95
N VAL A 11 -13.48 13.71 -5.30
CA VAL A 11 -12.05 13.89 -5.64
C VAL A 11 -11.89 14.64 -6.97
N VAL A 12 -12.91 14.64 -7.84
CA VAL A 12 -12.93 15.45 -9.06
C VAL A 12 -12.80 16.93 -8.74
N ASN A 13 -13.52 17.39 -7.70
CA ASN A 13 -13.45 18.77 -7.24
C ASN A 13 -12.07 19.15 -6.69
N LEU A 14 -11.28 18.17 -6.22
CA LEU A 14 -9.90 18.43 -5.79
C LEU A 14 -9.03 18.86 -6.95
N LEU A 15 -9.12 18.15 -8.08
CA LEU A 15 -8.34 18.45 -9.27
C LEU A 15 -8.75 19.79 -9.88
N GLU A 16 -10.05 20.07 -9.96
CA GLU A 16 -10.57 21.36 -10.42
C GLU A 16 -10.05 22.52 -9.55
N LYS A 17 -10.08 22.35 -8.23
CA LYS A 17 -9.55 23.36 -7.29
C LYS A 17 -8.04 23.53 -7.40
N ALA A 18 -7.29 22.46 -7.59
CA ALA A 18 -5.84 22.53 -7.80
C ALA A 18 -5.52 23.29 -9.08
N ALA A 19 -6.22 22.99 -10.18
CA ALA A 19 -6.09 23.70 -11.45
C ALA A 19 -6.46 25.19 -11.35
N GLY A 20 -7.50 25.51 -10.58
CA GLY A 20 -7.90 26.91 -10.37
C GLY A 20 -6.98 27.70 -9.43
N ARG A 21 -6.38 27.03 -8.44
CA ARG A 21 -5.52 27.68 -7.43
C ARG A 21 -4.07 27.80 -7.87
N TRP A 22 -3.56 26.79 -8.60
CA TRP A 22 -2.16 26.69 -9.00
C TRP A 22 -2.01 26.32 -10.50
N PRO A 23 -2.68 27.04 -11.43
CA PRO A 23 -2.78 26.63 -12.84
C PRO A 23 -1.43 26.35 -13.48
N ASP A 24 -0.45 27.21 -13.27
CA ASP A 24 0.88 27.16 -13.90
C ASP A 24 1.93 26.39 -13.08
N SER A 25 1.57 25.89 -11.88
CA SER A 25 2.49 25.09 -11.06
C SER A 25 2.58 23.67 -11.61
N PRO A 26 3.77 23.03 -11.55
CA PRO A 26 3.92 21.63 -11.93
C PRO A 26 3.00 20.72 -11.12
N SER A 27 2.33 19.81 -11.77
CA SER A 27 1.48 18.77 -11.14
C SER A 27 2.13 17.40 -11.19
N VAL A 28 2.50 16.94 -12.38
CA VAL A 28 3.05 15.61 -12.63
C VAL A 28 4.25 15.70 -13.57
N THR A 29 5.32 14.99 -13.22
CA THR A 29 6.45 14.71 -14.12
C THR A 29 6.69 13.21 -14.22
N TYR A 30 6.82 12.70 -15.44
CA TYR A 30 7.05 11.29 -15.74
C TYR A 30 7.82 11.15 -17.06
N GLU A 31 8.98 10.52 -17.05
CA GLU A 31 9.79 10.13 -18.25
C GLU A 31 9.91 11.25 -19.32
N GLY A 32 10.17 12.49 -18.89
CA GLY A 32 10.29 13.65 -19.81
C GLY A 32 8.99 14.41 -20.06
N TYR A 33 7.83 13.87 -19.72
CA TYR A 33 6.57 14.62 -19.68
C TYR A 33 6.50 15.43 -18.38
N SER A 34 6.08 16.68 -18.50
CA SER A 34 5.81 17.52 -17.35
C SER A 34 4.57 18.36 -17.65
N TYR A 35 3.59 18.24 -16.78
CA TYR A 35 2.32 18.94 -16.91
C TYR A 35 2.10 19.86 -15.71
N THR A 36 1.48 21.00 -15.97
CA THR A 36 0.94 21.90 -14.95
C THR A 36 -0.41 21.39 -14.45
N TRP A 37 -0.93 22.00 -13.37
CA TRP A 37 -2.23 21.61 -12.84
C TRP A 37 -3.37 21.86 -13.83
N ILE A 38 -3.30 22.96 -14.60
CA ILE A 38 -4.34 23.23 -15.61
C ILE A 38 -4.29 22.23 -16.76
N GLU A 39 -3.09 21.90 -17.25
CA GLU A 39 -2.90 20.91 -18.30
C GLU A 39 -3.37 19.52 -17.86
N THR A 40 -3.03 19.11 -16.61
CA THR A 40 -3.48 17.84 -16.05
C THR A 40 -5.00 17.77 -15.94
N TYR A 41 -5.64 18.86 -15.49
CA TYR A 41 -7.10 18.94 -15.41
C TYR A 41 -7.74 18.81 -16.80
N GLU A 42 -7.24 19.55 -17.81
CA GLU A 42 -7.73 19.49 -19.18
C GLU A 42 -7.55 18.07 -19.79
N ARG A 43 -6.41 17.43 -19.55
CA ARG A 43 -6.16 16.06 -20.00
C ARG A 43 -7.14 15.08 -19.37
N CYS A 44 -7.36 15.16 -18.05
CA CYS A 44 -8.34 14.34 -17.34
C CYS A 44 -9.78 14.56 -17.87
N GLN A 45 -10.18 15.80 -18.17
CA GLN A 45 -11.47 16.10 -18.77
C GLN A 45 -11.61 15.49 -20.16
N ARG A 46 -10.58 15.62 -21.01
CA ARG A 46 -10.57 15.02 -22.35
C ARG A 46 -10.65 13.50 -22.28
N LEU A 47 -9.87 12.87 -21.36
CA LEU A 47 -9.95 11.43 -21.15
C LEU A 47 -11.34 10.99 -20.68
N ALA A 48 -11.96 11.72 -19.75
CA ALA A 48 -13.30 11.42 -19.28
C ALA A 48 -14.34 11.46 -20.43
N ARG A 49 -14.27 12.50 -21.29
CA ARG A 49 -15.12 12.59 -22.49
C ARG A 49 -14.84 11.47 -23.49
N ALA A 50 -13.56 11.16 -23.71
CA ALA A 50 -13.18 10.07 -24.59
C ALA A 50 -13.73 8.71 -24.09
N LEU A 51 -13.63 8.45 -22.79
CA LEU A 51 -14.24 7.28 -22.17
C LEU A 51 -15.75 7.27 -22.32
N ALA A 52 -16.43 8.40 -22.09
CA ALA A 52 -17.88 8.52 -22.30
C ALA A 52 -18.27 8.27 -23.77
N ASN A 53 -17.48 8.76 -24.74
CA ASN A 53 -17.68 8.47 -26.17
C ASN A 53 -17.50 6.98 -26.52
N GLN A 54 -16.77 6.22 -25.68
CA GLN A 54 -16.67 4.74 -25.76
C GLN A 54 -17.77 4.03 -24.94
N GLY A 55 -18.80 4.71 -24.51
CA GLY A 55 -19.92 4.12 -23.76
C GLY A 55 -19.67 3.95 -22.25
N VAL A 56 -18.58 4.49 -21.73
CA VAL A 56 -18.31 4.47 -20.27
C VAL A 56 -19.23 5.49 -19.59
N GLY A 57 -19.91 5.05 -18.53
CA GLY A 57 -20.83 5.90 -17.76
C GLY A 57 -20.95 5.42 -16.30
N PRO A 58 -21.98 5.89 -15.59
CA PRO A 58 -22.14 5.61 -14.16
C PRO A 58 -22.06 4.12 -13.83
N GLY A 59 -21.15 3.79 -12.90
CA GLY A 59 -20.93 2.42 -12.45
C GLY A 59 -20.15 1.50 -13.40
N ALA A 60 -19.76 1.95 -14.59
CA ALA A 60 -18.81 1.23 -15.44
C ALA A 60 -17.43 1.17 -14.79
N ARG A 61 -16.62 0.17 -15.13
CA ARG A 61 -15.24 0.04 -14.63
C ARG A 61 -14.28 0.28 -15.79
N VAL A 62 -13.23 1.04 -15.49
CA VAL A 62 -12.11 1.28 -16.40
C VAL A 62 -10.84 0.78 -15.72
N ALA A 63 -10.21 -0.23 -16.32
CA ALA A 63 -9.01 -0.82 -15.77
C ALA A 63 -7.73 -0.20 -16.36
N TYR A 64 -6.64 -0.24 -15.58
CA TYR A 64 -5.30 0.11 -16.02
C TYR A 64 -4.33 -1.02 -15.70
N LEU A 65 -3.62 -1.51 -16.69
CA LEU A 65 -2.55 -2.49 -16.55
C LEU A 65 -1.24 -1.87 -17.04
N GLY A 66 -0.35 -1.55 -16.12
CA GLY A 66 0.92 -0.93 -16.46
C GLY A 66 1.72 -0.48 -15.25
N TYR A 67 2.93 -0.02 -15.52
CA TYR A 67 3.77 0.65 -14.53
C TYR A 67 3.14 1.97 -14.09
N ASN A 68 3.71 2.57 -13.03
CA ASN A 68 3.31 3.92 -12.64
C ASN A 68 3.55 4.90 -13.79
N SER A 69 2.61 5.78 -14.04
CA SER A 69 2.71 6.77 -15.10
C SER A 69 1.73 7.92 -14.90
N HIS A 70 1.88 8.98 -15.68
CA HIS A 70 0.89 10.05 -15.74
C HIS A 70 -0.45 9.55 -16.30
N TRP A 71 -0.50 8.55 -17.18
CA TRP A 71 -1.74 7.95 -17.67
C TRP A 71 -2.53 7.24 -16.56
N CYS A 72 -1.83 6.55 -15.65
CA CYS A 72 -2.47 5.97 -14.46
C CYS A 72 -2.99 7.07 -13.51
N PHE A 73 -2.21 8.15 -13.34
CA PHE A 73 -2.63 9.31 -12.57
C PHE A 73 -3.89 9.95 -13.16
N GLU A 74 -3.92 10.17 -14.47
CA GLU A 74 -5.07 10.74 -15.19
C GLU A 74 -6.32 9.87 -15.02
N LEU A 75 -6.19 8.54 -15.11
CA LEU A 75 -7.33 7.63 -14.94
C LEU A 75 -8.00 7.78 -13.57
N PHE A 76 -7.23 8.03 -12.50
CA PHE A 76 -7.79 8.18 -11.14
C PHE A 76 -8.74 9.37 -11.00
N PHE A 77 -8.67 10.32 -11.92
CA PHE A 77 -9.61 11.44 -12.00
C PHE A 77 -10.59 11.32 -13.18
N ALA A 78 -10.13 10.87 -14.34
CA ALA A 78 -10.97 10.78 -15.53
C ALA A 78 -12.10 9.74 -15.39
N ALA A 79 -11.83 8.59 -14.76
CA ALA A 79 -12.86 7.59 -14.52
C ALA A 79 -14.02 8.17 -13.68
N PRO A 80 -13.81 8.75 -12.49
CA PRO A 80 -14.89 9.34 -11.72
C PRO A 80 -15.50 10.60 -12.36
N MET A 81 -14.80 11.35 -13.21
CA MET A 81 -15.39 12.41 -14.02
C MET A 81 -16.44 11.87 -14.99
N ALA A 82 -16.20 10.67 -15.54
CA ALA A 82 -17.17 9.96 -16.40
C ALA A 82 -18.21 9.16 -15.60
N GLY A 83 -18.21 9.23 -14.26
CA GLY A 83 -19.08 8.44 -13.38
C GLY A 83 -18.65 6.99 -13.21
N ALA A 84 -17.49 6.62 -13.72
CA ALA A 84 -16.97 5.26 -13.71
C ALA A 84 -16.05 5.00 -12.51
N VAL A 85 -15.70 3.73 -12.32
CA VAL A 85 -14.83 3.24 -11.26
C VAL A 85 -13.46 2.89 -11.83
N ALA A 86 -12.38 3.43 -11.28
CA ALA A 86 -11.03 3.06 -11.65
C ALA A 86 -10.65 1.68 -11.08
N VAL A 87 -9.92 0.87 -11.85
CA VAL A 87 -9.44 -0.45 -11.41
C VAL A 87 -7.97 -0.60 -11.81
N PRO A 88 -7.02 -0.17 -10.97
CA PRO A 88 -5.61 -0.40 -11.24
C PRO A 88 -5.26 -1.88 -11.00
N VAL A 89 -4.78 -2.54 -12.05
CA VAL A 89 -4.41 -3.97 -12.01
C VAL A 89 -2.97 -4.12 -11.53
N ASN A 90 -2.72 -5.05 -10.63
CA ASN A 90 -1.39 -5.36 -10.17
C ASN A 90 -0.60 -6.11 -11.25
N PHE A 91 0.31 -5.41 -11.91
CA PHE A 91 1.16 -5.95 -13.00
C PHE A 91 2.20 -7.00 -12.53
N ARG A 92 2.36 -7.19 -11.23
CA ARG A 92 3.30 -8.19 -10.66
C ARG A 92 2.65 -9.57 -10.48
N LEU A 93 1.36 -9.67 -10.71
CA LEU A 93 0.63 -10.93 -10.71
C LEU A 93 1.01 -11.77 -11.94
N SER A 94 0.82 -13.06 -11.85
CA SER A 94 0.84 -13.92 -13.03
C SER A 94 -0.30 -13.57 -14.00
N GLU A 95 -0.16 -13.92 -15.28
CA GLU A 95 -1.20 -13.66 -16.27
C GLU A 95 -2.57 -14.24 -15.84
N GLY A 96 -2.59 -15.45 -15.29
CA GLY A 96 -3.82 -16.05 -14.78
C GLY A 96 -4.47 -15.24 -13.64
N GLU A 97 -3.68 -14.75 -12.69
CA GLU A 97 -4.18 -13.92 -11.60
C GLU A 97 -4.66 -12.54 -12.09
N MET A 98 -3.96 -11.94 -13.09
CA MET A 98 -4.41 -10.70 -13.73
C MET A 98 -5.76 -10.90 -14.42
N ILE A 99 -5.93 -12.02 -15.16
CA ILE A 99 -7.19 -12.39 -15.79
C ILE A 99 -8.29 -12.51 -14.73
N GLU A 100 -8.07 -13.24 -13.64
CA GLU A 100 -9.05 -13.38 -12.56
C GLU A 100 -9.49 -12.02 -11.97
N CYS A 101 -8.56 -11.09 -11.75
CA CYS A 101 -8.88 -9.76 -11.25
C CYS A 101 -9.73 -8.95 -12.26
N VAL A 102 -9.39 -9.01 -13.55
CA VAL A 102 -10.11 -8.27 -14.60
C VAL A 102 -11.48 -8.90 -14.88
N GLU A 103 -11.59 -10.23 -14.88
CA GLU A 103 -12.87 -10.93 -14.97
C GLU A 103 -13.81 -10.57 -13.81
N ASP A 104 -13.29 -10.52 -12.58
CA ASP A 104 -14.09 -10.15 -11.41
C ASP A 104 -14.55 -8.69 -11.46
N ALA A 105 -13.66 -7.77 -11.89
CA ALA A 105 -13.99 -6.36 -12.03
C ALA A 105 -14.94 -6.07 -13.20
N GLU A 106 -14.94 -6.88 -14.25
CA GLU A 106 -15.71 -6.69 -15.50
C GLU A 106 -15.58 -5.26 -16.07
N PRO A 107 -14.37 -4.75 -16.38
CA PRO A 107 -14.22 -3.44 -17.00
C PRO A 107 -14.71 -3.48 -18.46
N THR A 108 -15.20 -2.33 -18.95
CA THR A 108 -15.52 -2.15 -20.38
C THR A 108 -14.33 -1.63 -21.18
N VAL A 109 -13.41 -0.94 -20.51
CA VAL A 109 -12.19 -0.38 -21.12
C VAL A 109 -10.97 -0.83 -20.28
N LEU A 110 -9.90 -1.23 -20.97
CA LEU A 110 -8.59 -1.52 -20.36
C LEU A 110 -7.53 -0.63 -21.02
N LEU A 111 -6.93 0.24 -20.21
CA LEU A 111 -5.73 0.98 -20.57
C LEU A 111 -4.50 0.11 -20.28
N VAL A 112 -3.58 0.02 -21.24
CA VAL A 112 -2.39 -0.84 -21.14
C VAL A 112 -1.15 -0.05 -21.53
N ASP A 113 -0.10 -0.12 -20.74
CA ASP A 113 1.20 0.47 -21.11
C ASP A 113 1.97 -0.39 -22.12
N SER A 114 3.08 0.14 -22.65
CA SER A 114 3.91 -0.54 -23.65
C SER A 114 4.53 -1.86 -23.16
N HIS A 115 4.69 -2.03 -21.84
CA HIS A 115 5.34 -3.19 -21.22
C HIS A 115 4.40 -4.39 -21.01
N HIS A 116 3.09 -4.18 -21.07
CA HIS A 116 2.09 -5.20 -20.72
C HIS A 116 1.12 -5.52 -21.87
N VAL A 117 1.40 -5.02 -23.07
CA VAL A 117 0.58 -5.25 -24.28
C VAL A 117 0.36 -6.75 -24.56
N GLU A 118 1.38 -7.57 -24.32
CA GLU A 118 1.32 -9.02 -24.53
C GLU A 118 0.22 -9.73 -23.71
N HIS A 119 -0.09 -9.23 -22.51
CA HIS A 119 -1.15 -9.79 -21.65
C HIS A 119 -2.56 -9.36 -22.08
N ALA A 120 -2.69 -8.22 -22.75
CA ALA A 120 -4.00 -7.66 -23.09
C ALA A 120 -4.85 -8.59 -23.98
N GLY A 121 -4.22 -9.32 -24.89
CA GLY A 121 -4.91 -10.27 -25.75
C GLY A 121 -5.50 -11.47 -25.00
N ALA A 122 -4.79 -12.00 -24.01
CA ALA A 122 -5.29 -13.09 -23.15
C ALA A 122 -6.42 -12.59 -22.24
N ILE A 123 -6.24 -11.42 -21.62
CA ILE A 123 -7.24 -10.76 -20.78
C ILE A 123 -8.52 -10.48 -21.57
N SER A 124 -8.43 -9.89 -22.77
CA SER A 124 -9.59 -9.56 -23.62
C SER A 124 -10.39 -10.80 -24.02
N ARG A 125 -9.72 -11.92 -24.32
CA ARG A 125 -10.42 -13.17 -24.65
C ARG A 125 -11.17 -13.76 -23.45
N ALA A 126 -10.64 -13.58 -22.25
CA ALA A 126 -11.23 -14.09 -21.01
C ALA A 126 -12.38 -13.20 -20.50
N CYS A 127 -12.36 -11.90 -20.80
CA CYS A 127 -13.30 -10.90 -20.27
C CYS A 127 -14.27 -10.40 -21.35
N PRO A 128 -15.43 -11.04 -21.59
CA PRO A 128 -16.35 -10.69 -22.67
C PRO A 128 -16.94 -9.27 -22.59
N ARG A 129 -16.90 -8.64 -21.41
CA ARG A 129 -17.33 -7.25 -21.22
C ARG A 129 -16.29 -6.22 -21.60
N LEU A 130 -15.05 -6.65 -21.84
CA LEU A 130 -13.97 -5.76 -22.25
C LEU A 130 -14.10 -5.47 -23.75
N GLU A 131 -14.60 -4.30 -24.06
CA GLU A 131 -14.93 -3.87 -25.44
C GLU A 131 -13.80 -3.06 -26.07
N THR A 132 -13.03 -2.32 -25.27
CA THR A 132 -12.03 -1.36 -25.75
C THR A 132 -10.68 -1.56 -25.08
N LEU A 133 -9.64 -1.70 -25.90
CA LEU A 133 -8.26 -1.67 -25.47
C LEU A 133 -7.63 -0.33 -25.84
N VAL A 134 -6.98 0.34 -24.88
CA VAL A 134 -6.33 1.63 -25.08
C VAL A 134 -4.84 1.49 -24.78
N TYR A 135 -4.01 1.84 -25.74
CA TYR A 135 -2.57 1.86 -25.60
C TYR A 135 -2.11 3.18 -24.95
N SER A 136 -1.58 3.09 -23.76
CA SER A 136 -1.01 4.20 -22.98
C SER A 136 0.51 4.12 -23.02
N GLY A 137 1.10 4.52 -24.13
CA GLY A 137 2.54 4.41 -24.37
C GLY A 137 2.99 5.22 -25.57
N GLU A 138 4.31 5.27 -25.76
CA GLU A 138 4.93 5.92 -26.90
C GLU A 138 5.09 4.98 -28.10
N GLY A 139 5.25 5.56 -29.30
CA GLY A 139 5.56 4.82 -30.51
C GLY A 139 4.32 4.31 -31.24
N ALA A 140 4.51 3.20 -32.00
CA ALA A 140 3.43 2.65 -32.82
C ALA A 140 2.36 1.97 -31.95
N VAL A 141 1.10 2.34 -32.18
CA VAL A 141 -0.04 1.72 -31.51
C VAL A 141 -0.22 0.28 -31.99
N PRO A 142 -0.28 -0.72 -31.11
CA PRO A 142 -0.50 -2.10 -31.51
C PRO A 142 -1.85 -2.30 -32.22
N GLU A 143 -1.92 -3.29 -33.09
CA GLU A 143 -3.16 -3.63 -33.78
C GLU A 143 -4.27 -4.00 -32.77
N GLY A 144 -5.47 -3.46 -32.95
CA GLY A 144 -6.61 -3.67 -32.06
C GLY A 144 -6.68 -2.74 -30.86
N PHE A 145 -5.73 -1.81 -30.72
CA PHE A 145 -5.75 -0.80 -29.68
C PHE A 145 -6.10 0.58 -30.24
N LEU A 146 -6.74 1.40 -29.40
CA LEU A 146 -6.85 2.84 -29.61
C LEU A 146 -5.67 3.54 -28.93
N SER A 147 -5.17 4.62 -29.51
CA SER A 147 -4.13 5.45 -28.87
C SER A 147 -4.73 6.29 -27.74
N HIS A 148 -4.11 6.29 -26.57
CA HIS A 148 -4.51 7.15 -25.45
C HIS A 148 -4.48 8.63 -25.87
N GLU A 149 -3.39 9.08 -26.45
CA GLU A 149 -3.21 10.49 -26.83
C GLU A 149 -4.15 10.91 -27.97
N GLU A 150 -4.40 10.04 -28.96
CA GLU A 150 -5.37 10.30 -30.02
C GLU A 150 -6.80 10.36 -29.49
N LEU A 151 -7.14 9.53 -28.50
CA LEU A 151 -8.44 9.60 -27.83
C LEU A 151 -8.64 10.95 -27.13
N LEU A 152 -7.62 11.47 -26.46
CA LEU A 152 -7.70 12.80 -25.84
C LEU A 152 -7.92 13.91 -26.88
N LEU A 153 -7.25 13.82 -28.03
CA LEU A 153 -7.34 14.82 -29.12
C LEU A 153 -8.67 14.76 -29.85
N SER A 154 -9.24 13.57 -29.99
CA SER A 154 -10.49 13.32 -30.73
C SER A 154 -11.75 13.35 -29.86
N ALA A 155 -11.61 13.59 -28.54
CA ALA A 155 -12.72 13.63 -27.61
C ALA A 155 -13.75 14.71 -28.00
N VAL A 156 -14.99 14.29 -28.23
CA VAL A 156 -16.10 15.21 -28.53
C VAL A 156 -16.71 15.70 -27.23
N GLU A 157 -17.24 16.92 -27.27
CA GLU A 157 -17.98 17.50 -26.16
C GLU A 157 -19.15 16.61 -25.77
N THR A 158 -19.16 16.14 -24.52
CA THR A 158 -20.16 15.20 -24.01
C THR A 158 -20.50 15.61 -22.59
N GLU A 159 -21.77 15.58 -22.23
CA GLU A 159 -22.22 15.81 -20.87
C GLU A 159 -21.73 14.64 -19.98
N LEU A 160 -20.93 14.98 -18.98
CA LEU A 160 -20.40 14.01 -18.03
C LEU A 160 -21.31 13.92 -16.80
N GLN A 161 -21.36 12.75 -16.19
CA GLN A 161 -22.09 12.49 -14.93
C GLN A 161 -21.10 12.09 -13.84
N PRO A 162 -20.39 13.05 -13.22
CA PRO A 162 -19.36 12.74 -12.24
C PRO A 162 -19.92 12.02 -11.01
N SER A 163 -19.17 11.04 -10.52
CA SER A 163 -19.49 10.38 -9.25
C SER A 163 -19.04 11.22 -8.04
N GLY A 164 -19.59 10.91 -6.87
CA GLY A 164 -19.26 11.60 -5.62
C GLY A 164 -19.79 10.88 -4.38
N ASN A 165 -19.51 11.41 -3.22
CA ASN A 165 -19.97 10.88 -1.92
C ASN A 165 -19.62 9.40 -1.71
N ASP A 166 -20.65 8.56 -1.54
CA ASP A 166 -20.55 7.12 -1.32
C ASP A 166 -20.47 6.29 -2.62
N ASP A 167 -20.41 6.96 -3.79
CA ASP A 167 -20.13 6.23 -5.01
C ASP A 167 -18.74 5.58 -4.93
N THR A 168 -18.62 4.37 -5.46
CA THR A 168 -17.33 3.70 -5.56
C THR A 168 -16.45 4.45 -6.55
N LEU A 169 -15.33 4.98 -6.06
CA LEU A 169 -14.34 5.71 -6.83
C LEU A 169 -13.35 4.78 -7.51
N ILE A 170 -12.89 3.78 -6.75
CA ILE A 170 -11.81 2.89 -7.15
C ILE A 170 -11.96 1.53 -6.49
N ILE A 171 -11.54 0.48 -7.18
CA ILE A 171 -11.43 -0.87 -6.64
C ILE A 171 -9.95 -1.27 -6.65
N PHE A 172 -9.37 -1.44 -5.46
CA PHE A 172 -8.03 -1.99 -5.31
C PHE A 172 -8.11 -3.48 -5.00
N TYR A 173 -7.43 -4.31 -5.79
CA TYR A 173 -7.34 -5.74 -5.52
C TYR A 173 -6.24 -6.05 -4.52
N THR A 174 -6.58 -6.83 -3.48
CA THR A 174 -5.64 -7.25 -2.44
C THR A 174 -5.48 -8.77 -2.47
N GLY A 175 -4.25 -9.25 -2.24
CA GLY A 175 -3.98 -10.68 -2.12
C GLY A 175 -4.74 -11.26 -0.92
N GLY A 176 -5.66 -12.17 -1.18
CA GLY A 176 -6.40 -12.90 -0.16
C GLY A 176 -5.58 -14.09 0.37
N THR A 177 -5.77 -14.42 1.66
CA THR A 177 -5.18 -15.63 2.26
C THR A 177 -5.86 -16.91 1.79
N THR A 178 -6.97 -16.79 1.07
CA THR A 178 -7.76 -17.86 0.49
C THR A 178 -7.40 -18.17 -0.97
N GLY A 179 -6.35 -17.57 -1.51
CA GLY A 179 -5.86 -17.77 -2.87
C GLY A 179 -6.38 -16.78 -3.91
N ARG A 180 -7.62 -16.31 -3.83
CA ARG A 180 -8.17 -15.31 -4.76
C ARG A 180 -8.01 -13.89 -4.24
N SER A 181 -7.63 -12.96 -5.13
CA SER A 181 -7.61 -11.53 -4.83
C SER A 181 -9.02 -11.00 -4.57
N LYS A 182 -9.14 -10.01 -3.67
CA LYS A 182 -10.42 -9.38 -3.32
C LYS A 182 -10.41 -7.93 -3.75
N GLY A 183 -11.44 -7.50 -4.45
CA GLY A 183 -11.63 -6.10 -4.84
C GLY A 183 -12.17 -5.27 -3.67
N VAL A 184 -11.40 -4.36 -3.15
CA VAL A 184 -11.80 -3.43 -2.07
C VAL A 184 -12.40 -2.19 -2.68
N MET A 185 -13.69 -1.93 -2.43
CA MET A 185 -14.39 -0.74 -2.91
C MET A 185 -14.13 0.46 -2.01
N LEU A 186 -13.44 1.46 -2.54
CA LEU A 186 -13.21 2.73 -1.85
C LEU A 186 -14.04 3.84 -2.52
N THR A 187 -14.71 4.64 -1.68
CA THR A 187 -15.57 5.75 -2.11
C THR A 187 -14.80 7.07 -2.13
N HIS A 188 -15.41 8.11 -2.69
CA HIS A 188 -14.86 9.47 -2.62
C HIS A 188 -14.68 9.93 -1.17
N ILE A 189 -15.67 9.68 -0.29
CA ILE A 189 -15.57 10.01 1.14
C ILE A 189 -14.39 9.29 1.79
N ASN A 190 -14.20 8.00 1.50
CA ASN A 190 -13.11 7.23 2.10
C ASN A 190 -11.75 7.85 1.79
N LEU A 191 -11.45 8.07 0.50
CA LEU A 191 -10.15 8.56 0.05
C LEU A 191 -9.94 10.05 0.33
N PHE A 192 -11.00 10.87 0.21
CA PHE A 192 -10.95 12.27 0.59
C PHE A 192 -10.63 12.44 2.08
N THR A 193 -11.34 11.71 2.94
CA THR A 193 -11.14 11.77 4.40
C THR A 193 -9.74 11.29 4.79
N ASN A 194 -9.28 10.19 4.17
CA ASN A 194 -7.93 9.68 4.41
C ASN A 194 -6.85 10.67 3.97
N ALA A 195 -7.01 11.28 2.78
CA ALA A 195 -6.09 12.30 2.28
C ALA A 195 -6.00 13.49 3.23
N LEU A 196 -7.15 14.03 3.65
CA LEU A 196 -7.23 15.16 4.58
C LEU A 196 -6.61 14.81 5.94
N GLY A 197 -6.92 13.61 6.45
CA GLY A 197 -6.44 13.15 7.75
C GLY A 197 -4.94 12.90 7.82
N GLY A 198 -4.28 12.62 6.70
CA GLY A 198 -2.83 12.42 6.64
C GLY A 198 -2.01 13.71 6.66
N ILE A 199 -2.57 14.82 6.18
CA ILE A 199 -1.84 16.10 5.99
C ILE A 199 -1.09 16.55 7.26
N PRO A 200 -1.72 16.64 8.46
CA PRO A 200 -1.04 17.13 9.66
C PRO A 200 0.06 16.18 10.15
N PHE A 201 -0.16 14.86 10.08
CA PHE A 201 0.81 13.86 10.55
C PHE A 201 2.05 13.78 9.65
N TYR A 202 1.87 13.95 8.34
CA TYR A 202 2.96 13.98 7.38
C TYR A 202 3.56 15.38 7.23
N ARG A 203 3.02 16.36 7.96
CA ARG A 203 3.47 17.78 7.94
C ARG A 203 3.63 18.29 6.52
N LEU A 204 2.66 17.97 5.64
CA LEU A 204 2.71 18.34 4.22
C LEU A 204 2.59 19.85 4.06
N ILE A 205 3.39 20.40 3.16
CA ILE A 205 3.40 21.81 2.79
C ILE A 205 2.87 21.94 1.36
N GLU A 206 2.11 23.00 1.07
CA GLU A 206 1.62 23.26 -0.27
C GLU A 206 2.77 23.37 -1.29
N ARG A 207 2.58 22.76 -2.45
CA ARG A 207 3.48 22.82 -3.62
C ARG A 207 4.88 22.23 -3.38
N GLU A 208 5.05 21.37 -2.42
CA GLU A 208 6.27 20.55 -2.31
C GLU A 208 6.40 19.58 -3.48
N THR A 209 7.61 19.11 -3.71
CA THR A 209 7.87 18.05 -4.70
C THR A 209 7.86 16.68 -4.01
N HIS A 210 7.01 15.77 -4.50
CA HIS A 210 6.84 14.42 -3.97
C HIS A 210 7.32 13.37 -4.95
N LEU A 211 8.12 12.42 -4.50
CA LEU A 211 8.49 11.24 -5.28
C LEU A 211 7.50 10.11 -5.08
N LEU A 212 6.84 9.70 -6.15
CA LEU A 212 5.97 8.54 -6.21
C LEU A 212 6.72 7.36 -6.88
N ALA A 213 7.37 6.54 -6.06
CA ALA A 213 8.13 5.34 -6.49
C ALA A 213 7.41 4.02 -6.12
N GLY A 214 6.49 4.06 -5.18
CA GLY A 214 5.63 2.91 -4.83
C GLY A 214 4.60 2.63 -5.91
N PRO A 215 4.09 1.37 -6.02
CA PRO A 215 3.18 0.99 -7.09
C PRO A 215 1.78 1.62 -6.92
N MET A 216 1.29 2.31 -7.96
CA MET A 216 -0.01 3.00 -7.95
C MET A 216 -1.19 2.03 -7.88
N PHE A 217 -1.03 0.78 -8.28
CA PHE A 217 -2.07 -0.24 -8.09
C PHE A 217 -2.27 -0.64 -6.62
N HIS A 218 -1.38 -0.21 -5.73
CA HIS A 218 -1.51 -0.43 -4.29
C HIS A 218 -1.97 0.84 -3.59
N THR A 219 -2.94 0.72 -2.69
CA THR A 219 -3.59 1.85 -2.01
C THR A 219 -2.59 2.79 -1.33
N ALA A 220 -1.49 2.27 -0.77
CA ALA A 220 -0.49 3.10 -0.10
C ALA A 220 0.11 4.18 -1.01
N ALA A 221 0.42 3.86 -2.27
CA ALA A 221 0.92 4.82 -3.25
C ALA A 221 -0.22 5.47 -4.05
N GLY A 222 -1.23 4.68 -4.48
CA GLY A 222 -2.35 5.18 -5.27
C GLY A 222 -3.18 6.26 -4.56
N SER A 223 -3.42 6.12 -3.25
CA SER A 223 -4.15 7.15 -2.50
C SER A 223 -3.39 8.47 -2.35
N ARG A 224 -2.05 8.46 -2.50
CA ARG A 224 -1.22 9.67 -2.44
C ARG A 224 -1.54 10.67 -3.54
N VAL A 225 -2.03 10.20 -4.67
CA VAL A 225 -2.49 11.04 -5.79
C VAL A 225 -3.49 12.08 -5.30
N TYR A 226 -4.46 11.70 -4.47
CA TYR A 226 -5.48 12.61 -3.93
C TYR A 226 -4.92 13.58 -2.89
N THR A 227 -4.03 13.10 -2.02
CA THR A 227 -3.33 13.96 -1.05
C THR A 227 -2.44 14.99 -1.76
N ALA A 228 -1.68 14.55 -2.77
CA ALA A 228 -0.84 15.43 -3.58
C ALA A 228 -1.66 16.52 -4.28
N THR A 229 -2.78 16.13 -4.90
CA THR A 229 -3.70 17.08 -5.55
C THR A 229 -4.27 18.10 -4.57
N MET A 230 -4.67 17.66 -3.37
CA MET A 230 -5.21 18.53 -2.31
C MET A 230 -4.20 19.60 -1.88
N MET A 231 -2.92 19.30 -1.93
CA MET A 231 -1.81 20.17 -1.52
C MET A 231 -1.15 20.92 -2.68
N GLY A 232 -1.59 20.73 -3.94
CA GLY A 232 -0.93 21.29 -5.12
C GLY A 232 0.51 20.80 -5.29
N THR A 233 0.80 19.58 -4.83
CA THR A 233 2.12 18.98 -4.82
C THR A 233 2.58 18.61 -6.24
N HIS A 234 3.81 18.95 -6.59
CA HIS A 234 4.45 18.43 -7.80
C HIS A 234 4.80 16.94 -7.58
N THR A 235 4.14 16.04 -8.30
CA THR A 235 4.38 14.60 -8.20
C THR A 235 5.36 14.15 -9.30
N VAL A 236 6.56 13.73 -8.91
CA VAL A 236 7.51 13.09 -9.81
C VAL A 236 7.30 11.59 -9.71
N ILE A 237 6.95 10.95 -10.82
CA ILE A 237 6.61 9.53 -10.88
C ILE A 237 7.79 8.74 -11.43
N LEU A 238 8.22 7.72 -10.69
CA LEU A 238 9.04 6.64 -11.23
C LEU A 238 8.15 5.48 -11.69
N SER A 239 8.40 4.94 -12.87
CA SER A 239 7.67 3.79 -13.42
C SER A 239 7.64 2.62 -12.45
N ARG A 240 8.74 2.39 -11.77
CA ARG A 240 8.91 1.41 -10.68
C ARG A 240 10.06 1.83 -9.78
N PHE A 241 10.11 1.28 -8.59
CA PHE A 241 11.24 1.49 -7.69
C PHE A 241 12.52 0.87 -8.26
N ASP A 242 13.53 1.69 -8.41
CA ASP A 242 14.93 1.34 -8.59
C ASP A 242 15.76 2.19 -7.64
N VAL A 243 16.77 1.62 -7.02
CA VAL A 243 17.57 2.30 -5.98
C VAL A 243 18.31 3.51 -6.54
N LEU A 244 19.00 3.33 -7.66
CA LEU A 244 19.79 4.42 -8.27
C LEU A 244 18.90 5.50 -8.86
N ASP A 245 17.84 5.10 -9.56
CA ASP A 245 16.91 6.07 -10.15
C ASP A 245 16.16 6.85 -9.08
N THR A 246 15.83 6.20 -7.94
CA THR A 246 15.24 6.89 -6.78
C THR A 246 16.19 7.98 -6.26
N MET A 247 17.46 7.65 -6.00
CA MET A 247 18.42 8.62 -5.46
C MET A 247 18.73 9.75 -6.45
N ARG A 248 18.90 9.44 -7.74
CA ARG A 248 19.08 10.44 -8.82
C ARG A 248 17.87 11.37 -8.92
N THR A 249 16.66 10.82 -8.84
CA THR A 249 15.43 11.62 -8.92
C THR A 249 15.30 12.55 -7.71
N VAL A 250 15.66 12.09 -6.52
CA VAL A 250 15.69 12.93 -5.31
C VAL A 250 16.59 14.13 -5.54
N GLU A 251 17.82 13.91 -6.01
CA GLU A 251 18.79 14.96 -6.27
C GLU A 251 18.36 15.89 -7.42
N SER A 252 18.00 15.33 -8.59
CA SER A 252 17.73 16.13 -9.79
C SER A 252 16.45 16.94 -9.75
N HIS A 253 15.43 16.45 -9.04
CA HIS A 253 14.13 17.12 -8.89
C HIS A 253 13.94 17.81 -7.53
N LEU A 254 14.98 17.82 -6.67
CA LEU A 254 14.94 18.41 -5.32
C LEU A 254 13.72 17.93 -4.53
N ILE A 255 13.52 16.61 -4.50
CA ILE A 255 12.37 15.98 -3.84
C ILE A 255 12.34 16.34 -2.35
N ASN A 256 11.19 16.83 -1.89
CA ASN A 256 10.99 17.18 -0.48
C ASN A 256 10.38 16.03 0.33
N THR A 257 9.50 15.24 -0.30
CA THR A 257 8.80 14.16 0.38
C THR A 257 8.79 12.88 -0.45
N MET A 258 8.85 11.74 0.20
CA MET A 258 8.68 10.44 -0.45
C MET A 258 8.01 9.45 0.48
N GLN A 259 7.37 8.43 -0.12
CA GLN A 259 6.83 7.28 0.60
C GLN A 259 7.59 6.02 0.22
N VAL A 260 7.99 5.25 1.24
CA VAL A 260 8.76 4.02 1.05
C VAL A 260 8.21 2.88 1.89
N VAL A 261 8.62 1.67 1.58
CA VAL A 261 8.53 0.54 2.51
C VAL A 261 9.91 0.30 3.14
N PRO A 262 10.01 -0.33 4.32
CA PRO A 262 11.29 -0.52 5.00
C PRO A 262 12.38 -1.16 4.14
N THR A 263 12.03 -2.11 3.27
CA THR A 263 12.98 -2.75 2.34
C THR A 263 13.57 -1.78 1.32
N MET A 264 12.82 -0.76 0.89
CA MET A 264 13.34 0.29 -0.01
C MET A 264 14.41 1.13 0.70
N LEU A 265 14.17 1.53 1.95
CA LEU A 265 15.18 2.24 2.75
C LEU A 265 16.43 1.38 2.96
N GLN A 266 16.25 0.12 3.31
CA GLN A 266 17.37 -0.81 3.48
C GLN A 266 18.22 -0.90 2.22
N LEU A 267 17.59 -1.12 1.05
CA LEU A 267 18.29 -1.21 -0.23
C LEU A 267 19.02 0.08 -0.60
N MET A 268 18.43 1.25 -0.32
CA MET A 268 19.09 2.54 -0.53
C MET A 268 20.32 2.68 0.35
N PHE A 269 20.22 2.41 1.65
CA PHE A 269 21.31 2.57 2.59
C PHE A 269 22.44 1.54 2.41
N ASP A 270 22.12 0.34 1.88
CA ASP A 270 23.10 -0.71 1.59
C ASP A 270 23.78 -0.50 0.24
N HIS A 271 23.28 0.42 -0.58
CA HIS A 271 23.85 0.64 -1.89
C HIS A 271 25.22 1.33 -1.77
N PRO A 272 26.31 0.80 -2.39
CA PRO A 272 27.65 1.33 -2.22
C PRO A 272 27.82 2.78 -2.69
N ARG A 273 26.95 3.24 -3.58
CA ARG A 273 26.95 4.61 -4.10
C ARG A 273 26.01 5.56 -3.34
N PHE A 274 25.42 5.15 -2.21
CA PHE A 274 24.48 5.99 -1.46
C PHE A 274 25.06 7.38 -1.13
N ALA A 275 26.32 7.44 -0.72
CA ALA A 275 27.00 8.69 -0.35
C ALA A 275 27.37 9.60 -1.53
N GLU A 276 27.17 9.15 -2.78
CA GLU A 276 27.42 9.96 -3.98
C GLU A 276 26.28 10.92 -4.31
N PHE A 277 25.09 10.72 -3.74
CA PHE A 277 23.88 11.49 -4.05
C PHE A 277 23.57 12.53 -2.99
N ASP A 278 23.16 13.73 -3.41
CA ASP A 278 22.66 14.77 -2.52
C ASP A 278 21.17 14.54 -2.24
N LEU A 279 20.88 14.05 -1.04
CA LEU A 279 19.51 13.83 -0.57
C LEU A 279 19.05 14.94 0.40
N SER A 280 19.76 16.06 0.49
CA SER A 280 19.51 17.14 1.47
C SER A 280 18.20 17.89 1.24
N SER A 281 17.59 17.78 0.05
CA SER A 281 16.27 18.32 -0.25
C SER A 281 15.13 17.58 0.45
N LEU A 282 15.37 16.33 0.88
CA LEU A 282 14.37 15.54 1.60
C LEU A 282 14.09 16.15 2.98
N ARG A 283 12.81 16.37 3.25
CA ARG A 283 12.29 16.89 4.51
C ARG A 283 11.48 15.85 5.27
N MET A 284 10.72 15.01 4.55
CA MET A 284 9.83 14.01 5.13
C MET A 284 9.89 12.70 4.35
N ILE A 285 10.12 11.62 5.06
CA ILE A 285 9.94 10.25 4.54
C ILE A 285 8.83 9.58 5.33
N THR A 286 7.77 9.20 4.63
CA THR A 286 6.71 8.38 5.21
C THR A 286 6.98 6.90 4.87
N TYR A 287 6.74 6.02 5.84
CA TYR A 287 6.94 4.59 5.62
C TYR A 287 5.82 3.76 6.26
N GLY A 288 5.67 2.52 5.83
CA GLY A 288 4.61 1.64 6.33
C GLY A 288 4.47 0.37 5.51
N ALA A 289 3.30 -0.23 5.54
CA ALA A 289 2.92 -1.49 4.90
C ALA A 289 3.59 -2.74 5.50
N SER A 290 4.71 -2.61 6.20
CA SER A 290 5.35 -3.67 6.97
C SER A 290 6.07 -3.07 8.20
N PRO A 291 6.31 -3.87 9.24
CA PRO A 291 7.13 -3.44 10.38
C PRO A 291 8.54 -3.03 9.92
N ILE A 292 9.10 -1.99 10.57
CA ILE A 292 10.48 -1.57 10.37
C ILE A 292 11.33 -2.06 11.54
N PRO A 293 12.49 -2.70 11.31
CA PRO A 293 13.44 -2.98 12.37
C PRO A 293 13.94 -1.70 13.03
N VAL A 294 13.98 -1.66 14.37
CA VAL A 294 14.48 -0.50 15.11
C VAL A 294 15.88 -0.10 14.67
N ALA A 295 16.76 -1.08 14.44
CA ALA A 295 18.12 -0.84 13.95
C ALA A 295 18.17 -0.11 12.59
N LEU A 296 17.22 -0.42 11.68
CA LEU A 296 17.10 0.28 10.39
C LEU A 296 16.63 1.72 10.60
N MET A 297 15.70 1.96 11.52
CA MET A 297 15.25 3.32 11.84
C MET A 297 16.38 4.13 12.50
N GLU A 298 17.11 3.57 13.43
CA GLU A 298 18.29 4.24 14.03
C GLU A 298 19.33 4.60 12.97
N ARG A 299 19.56 3.72 12.01
CA ARG A 299 20.44 3.98 10.86
C ARG A 299 19.90 5.12 9.98
N ALA A 300 18.61 5.13 9.70
CA ALA A 300 17.96 6.18 8.94
C ALA A 300 18.12 7.56 9.60
N LEU A 301 17.86 7.66 10.90
CA LEU A 301 18.03 8.89 11.68
C LEU A 301 19.48 9.39 11.70
N LYS A 302 20.46 8.50 11.62
CA LYS A 302 21.89 8.87 11.56
C LYS A 302 22.30 9.32 10.17
N LEU A 303 21.83 8.64 9.12
CA LEU A 303 22.21 8.95 7.73
C LEU A 303 21.47 10.17 7.17
N LEU A 304 20.24 10.42 7.63
CA LEU A 304 19.36 11.51 7.19
C LEU A 304 18.90 12.37 8.39
N PRO A 305 19.82 13.06 9.08
CA PRO A 305 19.52 13.72 10.37
C PRO A 305 18.57 14.92 10.25
N THR A 306 18.38 15.47 9.06
CA THR A 306 17.47 16.60 8.79
C THR A 306 16.09 16.14 8.32
N VAL A 307 15.91 14.85 8.05
CA VAL A 307 14.67 14.29 7.55
C VAL A 307 13.77 13.87 8.72
N SER A 308 12.52 14.31 8.69
CA SER A 308 11.49 13.76 9.57
C SER A 308 10.97 12.45 9.02
N PHE A 309 10.64 11.52 9.91
CA PHE A 309 10.04 10.24 9.55
C PHE A 309 8.63 10.15 10.12
N ALA A 310 7.72 9.49 9.42
CA ALA A 310 6.41 9.13 9.96
C ALA A 310 6.01 7.73 9.50
N GLN A 311 5.59 6.88 10.44
CA GLN A 311 5.12 5.54 10.15
C GLN A 311 3.60 5.51 10.03
N SER A 312 3.09 4.83 9.00
CA SER A 312 1.67 4.57 8.85
C SER A 312 1.37 3.07 9.00
N TYR A 313 0.43 2.74 9.87
CA TYR A 313 -0.20 1.43 9.90
C TYR A 313 -1.59 1.54 9.28
N GLY A 314 -1.93 0.50 8.52
CA GLY A 314 -3.24 0.35 7.94
C GLY A 314 -3.29 -0.69 6.83
N MET A 315 -4.40 -0.69 6.10
CA MET A 315 -4.70 -1.65 5.06
C MET A 315 -5.60 -1.01 4.00
N THR A 316 -5.72 -1.66 2.86
CA THR A 316 -6.54 -1.16 1.74
C THR A 316 -7.97 -0.86 2.19
N GLU A 317 -8.52 -1.70 3.05
CA GLU A 317 -9.87 -1.58 3.62
C GLU A 317 -10.07 -0.32 4.50
N ALA A 318 -8.98 0.38 4.84
CA ALA A 318 -9.00 1.65 5.61
C ALA A 318 -8.48 2.86 4.82
N SER A 319 -8.25 2.74 3.51
CA SER A 319 -7.99 3.82 2.53
C SER A 319 -6.66 4.59 2.53
N PRO A 320 -5.50 4.14 3.00
CA PRO A 320 -5.16 2.96 3.78
C PRO A 320 -4.84 3.22 5.26
N VAL A 321 -4.81 4.48 5.74
CA VAL A 321 -4.18 4.86 7.02
C VAL A 321 -5.15 4.72 8.20
N VAL A 322 -4.75 3.95 9.21
CA VAL A 322 -5.47 3.78 10.47
C VAL A 322 -4.81 4.56 11.60
N THR A 323 -3.49 4.36 11.80
CA THR A 323 -2.70 5.07 12.79
C THR A 323 -1.44 5.64 12.18
N VAL A 324 -0.86 6.66 12.82
CA VAL A 324 0.42 7.24 12.46
C VAL A 324 1.28 7.40 13.71
N LEU A 325 2.51 6.89 13.65
CA LEU A 325 3.60 7.28 14.55
C LEU A 325 4.26 8.50 13.92
N ASP A 326 4.16 9.64 14.59
CA ASP A 326 4.54 10.90 14.01
C ASP A 326 6.04 11.21 14.16
N GLY A 327 6.49 12.31 13.51
CA GLY A 327 7.91 12.64 13.45
C GLY A 327 8.54 12.98 14.80
N GLU A 328 7.77 13.34 15.82
CA GLU A 328 8.32 13.65 17.15
C GLU A 328 8.79 12.40 17.88
N ASP A 329 8.16 11.27 17.60
CA ASP A 329 8.53 9.97 18.17
C ASP A 329 9.74 9.34 17.44
N HIS A 330 10.19 9.91 16.30
CA HIS A 330 11.32 9.44 15.50
C HIS A 330 12.61 10.22 15.85
N SER A 331 13.06 10.17 17.09
CA SER A 331 14.33 10.75 17.50
C SER A 331 15.27 9.70 18.09
N LEU A 332 16.58 9.98 18.11
CA LEU A 332 17.54 9.07 18.73
C LEU A 332 17.31 8.92 20.25
N GLU A 333 16.72 9.95 20.89
CA GLU A 333 16.30 9.88 22.29
C GLU A 333 15.05 9.01 22.41
N ALA A 334 14.06 9.20 21.54
CA ALA A 334 12.86 8.39 21.46
C ALA A 334 13.14 6.93 21.04
N ALA A 335 14.23 6.67 20.30
CA ALA A 335 14.65 5.32 19.92
C ALA A 335 14.91 4.39 21.13
N ARG A 336 15.09 4.96 22.31
CA ARG A 336 15.20 4.23 23.58
C ARG A 336 13.84 3.97 24.22
N LEU A 337 12.78 4.57 23.72
CA LEU A 337 11.42 4.43 24.24
C LEU A 337 10.66 3.32 23.49
N PRO A 338 9.77 2.59 24.17
CA PRO A 338 8.92 1.57 23.53
C PRO A 338 8.08 2.10 22.35
N ARG A 339 7.88 3.42 22.24
CA ARG A 339 7.05 4.05 21.19
C ARG A 339 7.51 3.76 19.77
N LEU A 340 8.83 3.60 19.54
CA LEU A 340 9.32 3.20 18.21
C LEU A 340 8.90 1.77 17.80
N GLU A 341 8.48 0.95 18.73
CA GLU A 341 7.92 -0.37 18.46
C GLU A 341 6.40 -0.31 18.20
N SER A 342 5.76 0.84 18.48
CA SER A 342 4.35 1.08 18.19
C SER A 342 4.14 1.45 16.71
N VAL A 343 2.91 1.41 16.27
CA VAL A 343 2.49 1.97 14.97
C VAL A 343 1.74 3.30 15.13
N GLY A 344 1.97 3.96 16.27
CA GLY A 344 1.44 5.28 16.56
C GLY A 344 0.00 5.28 17.06
N ARG A 345 -0.67 6.43 16.91
CA ARG A 345 -2.02 6.69 17.38
C ARG A 345 -3.00 6.83 16.22
N ALA A 346 -4.29 6.56 16.51
CA ALA A 346 -5.35 6.70 15.52
C ALA A 346 -5.36 8.11 14.91
N VAL A 347 -5.49 8.17 13.57
CA VAL A 347 -5.70 9.45 12.88
C VAL A 347 -7.08 10.02 13.23
N PHE A 348 -7.26 11.34 13.10
CA PHE A 348 -8.43 12.08 13.61
C PHE A 348 -9.79 11.55 13.13
N HIS A 349 -9.86 10.93 11.97
CA HIS A 349 -11.09 10.42 11.38
C HIS A 349 -11.36 8.95 11.71
N ASN A 350 -10.48 8.28 12.46
CA ASN A 350 -10.61 6.88 12.85
C ASN A 350 -10.66 6.71 14.37
N GLN A 351 -11.47 5.76 14.79
CA GLN A 351 -11.47 5.20 16.14
C GLN A 351 -10.86 3.81 16.08
N VAL A 352 -10.00 3.50 17.04
CA VAL A 352 -9.39 2.18 17.19
C VAL A 352 -9.79 1.63 18.57
N ARG A 353 -10.13 0.36 18.59
CA ARG A 353 -10.35 -0.40 19.83
C ARG A 353 -9.77 -1.80 19.70
N ILE A 354 -9.46 -2.40 20.84
CA ILE A 354 -9.04 -3.79 20.93
C ILE A 354 -10.20 -4.62 21.45
N VAL A 355 -10.47 -5.76 20.85
CA VAL A 355 -11.61 -6.61 21.22
C VAL A 355 -11.19 -8.07 21.37
N ASN A 356 -11.93 -8.80 22.21
CA ASN A 356 -11.80 -10.26 22.34
C ASN A 356 -12.58 -11.00 21.21
N VAL A 357 -12.58 -12.32 21.26
CA VAL A 357 -13.28 -13.17 20.27
C VAL A 357 -14.80 -13.00 20.28
N GLU A 358 -15.38 -12.58 21.41
CA GLU A 358 -16.79 -12.20 21.57
C GLU A 358 -17.06 -10.75 21.15
N ARG A 359 -16.03 -10.02 20.62
CA ARG A 359 -16.09 -8.60 20.23
C ARG A 359 -16.35 -7.61 21.36
N GLN A 360 -16.09 -8.00 22.60
CA GLN A 360 -16.10 -7.13 23.76
C GLN A 360 -14.80 -6.31 23.79
N VAL A 361 -14.92 -5.04 24.16
CA VAL A 361 -13.77 -4.13 24.24
C VAL A 361 -12.89 -4.52 25.42
N LEU A 362 -11.59 -4.65 25.14
CA LEU A 362 -10.55 -4.94 26.12
C LEU A 362 -9.96 -3.66 26.71
N GLY A 363 -9.30 -3.80 27.86
CA GLY A 363 -8.61 -2.73 28.55
C GLY A 363 -7.24 -2.40 27.97
N VAL A 364 -6.61 -1.36 28.54
CA VAL A 364 -5.24 -0.96 28.22
C VAL A 364 -4.26 -2.10 28.49
N GLY A 365 -3.35 -2.34 27.54
CA GLY A 365 -2.34 -3.41 27.62
C GLY A 365 -2.86 -4.82 27.30
N GLU A 366 -4.19 -5.02 27.18
CA GLU A 366 -4.76 -6.31 26.84
C GLU A 366 -4.68 -6.57 25.33
N VAL A 367 -4.19 -7.74 24.95
CA VAL A 367 -4.03 -8.14 23.55
C VAL A 367 -5.31 -8.73 23.00
N GLY A 368 -5.74 -8.22 21.83
CA GLY A 368 -6.93 -8.72 21.12
C GLY A 368 -6.92 -8.29 19.66
N GLU A 369 -8.08 -8.47 19.00
CA GLU A 369 -8.25 -8.04 17.61
C GLU A 369 -8.38 -6.51 17.53
N ILE A 370 -7.70 -5.93 16.56
CA ILE A 370 -7.80 -4.50 16.25
C ILE A 370 -9.08 -4.28 15.44
N ALA A 371 -9.99 -3.46 15.95
CA ALA A 371 -11.19 -3.02 15.26
C ALA A 371 -11.12 -1.51 15.00
N VAL A 372 -11.52 -1.10 13.79
CA VAL A 372 -11.42 0.29 13.31
C VAL A 372 -12.79 0.78 12.86
N LYS A 373 -13.13 2.01 13.22
CA LYS A 373 -14.33 2.69 12.75
C LYS A 373 -13.99 4.10 12.31
N GLY A 374 -14.44 4.50 11.12
CA GLY A 374 -14.20 5.85 10.60
C GLY A 374 -14.68 6.01 9.16
N ALA A 375 -14.66 7.25 8.69
CA ALA A 375 -15.10 7.59 7.34
C ALA A 375 -14.14 7.07 6.24
N SER A 376 -12.93 6.63 6.60
CA SER A 376 -11.97 6.02 5.68
C SER A 376 -12.19 4.51 5.45
N ILE A 377 -13.12 3.87 6.19
CA ILE A 377 -13.37 2.43 6.06
C ILE A 377 -14.13 2.15 4.76
N MET A 378 -13.69 1.14 4.03
CA MET A 378 -14.22 0.71 2.74
C MET A 378 -15.75 0.57 2.73
N LYS A 379 -16.34 0.71 1.56
CA LYS A 379 -17.75 0.37 1.32
C LYS A 379 -18.03 -1.13 1.47
N GLY A 380 -17.04 -1.96 1.14
CA GLY A 380 -17.10 -3.42 1.20
C GLY A 380 -16.21 -4.05 0.13
N TYR A 381 -16.27 -5.37 0.04
CA TYR A 381 -15.62 -6.11 -1.04
C TYR A 381 -16.54 -6.20 -2.25
N TRP A 382 -15.97 -5.95 -3.42
CA TRP A 382 -16.67 -6.03 -4.70
C TRP A 382 -17.27 -7.43 -4.90
N ARG A 383 -18.57 -7.51 -5.18
CA ARG A 383 -19.33 -8.74 -5.42
C ARG A 383 -19.20 -9.81 -4.32
N ALA A 384 -18.78 -9.44 -3.12
CA ALA A 384 -18.58 -10.37 -2.00
C ALA A 384 -19.26 -9.88 -0.69
N PRO A 385 -20.59 -9.84 -0.65
CA PRO A 385 -21.33 -9.33 0.51
C PRO A 385 -21.13 -10.17 1.78
N GLU A 386 -20.96 -11.50 1.65
CA GLU A 386 -20.71 -12.37 2.80
C GLU A 386 -19.31 -12.10 3.40
N LEU A 387 -18.28 -11.91 2.56
CA LEU A 387 -16.96 -11.51 3.06
C LEU A 387 -16.99 -10.13 3.69
N THR A 388 -17.80 -9.22 3.15
CA THR A 388 -17.99 -7.88 3.72
C THR A 388 -18.63 -7.96 5.11
N SER A 389 -19.75 -8.69 5.23
CA SER A 389 -20.45 -8.84 6.51
C SER A 389 -19.65 -9.58 7.58
N ALA A 390 -18.70 -10.43 7.18
CA ALA A 390 -17.81 -11.11 8.11
C ALA A 390 -16.85 -10.14 8.82
N VAL A 391 -16.40 -9.07 8.13
CA VAL A 391 -15.39 -8.14 8.64
C VAL A 391 -15.94 -6.75 8.98
N LEU A 392 -17.13 -6.37 8.46
CA LEU A 392 -17.81 -5.10 8.74
C LEU A 392 -19.08 -5.35 9.52
N GLN A 393 -19.11 -4.94 10.80
CA GLN A 393 -20.29 -5.09 11.66
C GLN A 393 -20.46 -3.87 12.55
N ASP A 394 -21.67 -3.34 12.63
CA ASP A 394 -22.05 -2.17 13.43
C ASP A 394 -21.17 -0.93 13.16
N GLY A 395 -20.69 -0.81 11.92
CA GLY A 395 -19.78 0.24 11.48
C GLY A 395 -18.32 0.05 11.91
N TRP A 396 -17.97 -1.10 12.51
CA TRP A 396 -16.60 -1.48 12.83
C TRP A 396 -16.04 -2.46 11.81
N TYR A 397 -14.84 -2.18 11.34
CA TYR A 397 -14.05 -3.07 10.53
C TYR A 397 -13.08 -3.86 11.43
N TYR A 398 -13.17 -5.18 11.39
CA TYR A 398 -12.35 -6.12 12.12
C TYR A 398 -11.19 -6.54 11.23
N THR A 399 -9.96 -6.13 11.63
CA THR A 399 -8.80 -6.14 10.73
C THR A 399 -8.17 -7.50 10.54
N GLY A 400 -8.41 -8.43 11.46
CA GLY A 400 -7.67 -9.70 11.57
C GLY A 400 -6.23 -9.52 12.06
N ASP A 401 -5.82 -8.29 12.40
CA ASP A 401 -4.55 -8.01 13.06
C ASP A 401 -4.78 -7.98 14.58
N SER A 402 -3.80 -8.46 15.34
CA SER A 402 -3.79 -8.48 16.80
C SER A 402 -2.86 -7.41 17.34
N GLY A 403 -3.27 -6.74 18.42
CA GLY A 403 -2.50 -5.70 19.05
C GLY A 403 -3.07 -5.29 20.41
N TYR A 404 -2.46 -4.29 21.02
CA TYR A 404 -2.94 -3.64 22.24
C TYR A 404 -2.71 -2.13 22.18
N LEU A 405 -3.45 -1.39 22.98
CA LEU A 405 -3.25 0.04 23.19
C LEU A 405 -2.58 0.26 24.55
N ASP A 406 -1.61 1.18 24.60
CA ASP A 406 -1.05 1.65 25.86
C ASP A 406 -1.90 2.77 26.51
N GLU A 407 -1.46 3.28 27.66
CA GLU A 407 -2.16 4.34 28.41
C GLU A 407 -2.24 5.68 27.66
N ASP A 408 -1.28 5.94 26.74
CA ASP A 408 -1.19 7.13 25.89
C ASP A 408 -1.94 6.95 24.56
N GLY A 409 -2.54 5.77 24.32
CA GLY A 409 -3.30 5.43 23.11
C GLY A 409 -2.44 5.06 21.91
N TYR A 410 -1.17 4.69 22.12
CA TYR A 410 -0.34 4.11 21.06
C TYR A 410 -0.73 2.66 20.82
N LEU A 411 -0.83 2.31 19.54
CA LEU A 411 -1.14 0.95 19.09
C LEU A 411 0.15 0.16 18.88
N PHE A 412 0.22 -1.00 19.50
CA PHE A 412 1.30 -1.97 19.33
C PHE A 412 0.78 -3.18 18.59
N LEU A 413 1.41 -3.53 17.48
CA LEU A 413 1.06 -4.73 16.71
C LEU A 413 1.74 -5.95 17.32
N VAL A 414 0.93 -6.99 17.50
CA VAL A 414 1.41 -8.29 18.02
C VAL A 414 1.47 -9.33 16.89
N GLY A 415 0.71 -9.15 15.82
CA GLY A 415 0.75 -10.00 14.64
C GLY A 415 -0.61 -10.17 13.97
N ARG A 416 -0.71 -11.16 13.08
CA ARG A 416 -1.99 -11.56 12.52
C ARG A 416 -2.62 -12.68 13.33
N ILE A 417 -3.91 -12.59 13.60
CA ILE A 417 -4.65 -13.63 14.35
C ILE A 417 -4.45 -15.00 13.70
N LYS A 418 -4.52 -15.09 12.38
CA LYS A 418 -4.33 -16.34 11.62
C LYS A 418 -2.90 -16.86 11.57
N ASP A 419 -1.91 -16.04 11.89
CA ASP A 419 -0.49 -16.42 11.94
C ASP A 419 -0.02 -16.72 13.37
N MET A 420 -0.88 -16.49 14.36
CA MET A 420 -0.63 -16.84 15.75
C MET A 420 -0.42 -18.35 15.86
N ILE A 421 0.63 -18.72 16.55
CA ILE A 421 1.01 -20.13 16.77
C ILE A 421 0.42 -20.58 18.10
N VAL A 422 -0.39 -21.63 18.08
CA VAL A 422 -0.94 -22.20 19.31
C VAL A 422 -0.08 -23.40 19.74
N SER A 423 0.85 -23.14 20.65
CA SER A 423 1.81 -24.14 21.10
C SER A 423 1.56 -24.55 22.55
N GLY A 424 1.11 -25.79 22.76
CA GLY A 424 0.84 -26.31 24.11
C GLY A 424 -0.27 -25.58 24.87
N GLY A 425 -1.19 -24.91 24.15
CA GLY A 425 -2.27 -24.09 24.71
C GLY A 425 -1.91 -22.62 24.92
N GLU A 426 -0.66 -22.25 24.66
CA GLU A 426 -0.19 -20.86 24.74
C GLU A 426 -0.18 -20.19 23.37
N ASN A 427 -0.60 -18.92 23.32
CA ASN A 427 -0.55 -18.10 22.12
C ASN A 427 0.84 -17.52 21.92
N VAL A 428 1.50 -17.87 20.84
CA VAL A 428 2.82 -17.33 20.47
C VAL A 428 2.68 -16.50 19.20
N TYR A 429 3.10 -15.26 19.28
CA TYR A 429 3.02 -14.33 18.15
C TYR A 429 4.36 -14.24 17.43
N PRO A 430 4.42 -14.61 16.16
CA PRO A 430 5.65 -14.63 15.37
C PRO A 430 6.47 -13.34 15.42
N ILE A 431 5.81 -12.18 15.41
CA ILE A 431 6.46 -10.87 15.38
C ILE A 431 7.37 -10.63 16.60
N GLU A 432 7.02 -11.16 17.78
CA GLU A 432 7.84 -11.00 18.98
C GLU A 432 9.21 -11.64 18.80
N ILE A 433 9.23 -12.82 18.16
CA ILE A 433 10.46 -13.56 17.90
C ILE A 433 11.22 -12.94 16.71
N GLU A 434 10.49 -12.54 15.68
CA GLU A 434 11.06 -11.86 14.50
C GLU A 434 11.76 -10.56 14.89
N ASN A 435 11.18 -9.77 15.79
CA ASN A 435 11.80 -8.56 16.33
C ASN A 435 13.10 -8.84 17.10
N ILE A 436 13.18 -9.98 17.79
CA ILE A 436 14.43 -10.38 18.48
C ILE A 436 15.47 -10.83 17.46
N LEU A 437 15.07 -11.67 16.50
CA LEU A 437 15.96 -12.17 15.46
C LEU A 437 16.52 -11.06 14.58
N SER A 438 15.73 -10.01 14.31
CA SER A 438 16.18 -8.85 13.52
C SER A 438 17.30 -8.03 14.19
N ARG A 439 17.49 -8.18 15.49
CA ARG A 439 18.59 -7.53 16.26
C ARG A 439 19.87 -8.38 16.29
N HIS A 440 19.84 -9.58 15.74
CA HIS A 440 21.01 -10.44 15.68
C HIS A 440 21.92 -9.98 14.54
N PRO A 441 23.23 -9.70 14.79
CA PRO A 441 24.12 -9.10 13.80
C PRO A 441 24.31 -9.96 12.53
N ASP A 442 24.19 -11.27 12.67
CA ASP A 442 24.43 -12.24 11.60
C ASP A 442 23.15 -12.68 10.88
N ILE A 443 21.98 -12.13 11.21
CA ILE A 443 20.71 -12.42 10.55
C ILE A 443 20.35 -11.29 9.58
N LYS A 444 20.18 -11.64 8.31
CA LYS A 444 19.77 -10.73 7.25
C LYS A 444 18.25 -10.67 7.10
N GLU A 445 17.60 -11.83 7.17
CA GLU A 445 16.15 -11.97 7.08
C GLU A 445 15.67 -13.08 8.01
N SER A 446 14.50 -12.92 8.58
CA SER A 446 13.86 -13.96 9.37
C SER A 446 12.34 -13.96 9.25
N ALA A 447 11.75 -15.14 9.37
CA ALA A 447 10.31 -15.33 9.53
C ALA A 447 10.06 -16.44 10.54
N VAL A 448 9.00 -16.32 11.32
CA VAL A 448 8.59 -17.34 12.29
C VAL A 448 7.22 -17.87 11.92
N ILE A 449 7.10 -19.19 11.93
CA ILE A 449 5.89 -19.94 11.54
C ILE A 449 5.56 -21.01 12.56
N GLY A 450 4.27 -21.37 12.65
CA GLY A 450 3.83 -22.59 13.32
C GLY A 450 3.99 -23.78 12.38
N VAL A 451 4.57 -24.86 12.89
CA VAL A 451 4.62 -26.14 12.21
C VAL A 451 3.89 -27.21 13.04
N PRO A 452 3.19 -28.17 12.43
CA PRO A 452 2.46 -29.19 13.15
C PRO A 452 3.36 -29.97 14.13
N HIS A 453 2.88 -30.18 15.35
CA HIS A 453 3.63 -30.88 16.38
C HIS A 453 2.74 -31.83 17.17
N LYS A 454 3.12 -33.14 17.26
CA LYS A 454 2.31 -34.22 17.84
C LYS A 454 1.85 -33.99 19.29
N LYS A 455 2.64 -33.28 20.08
CA LYS A 455 2.37 -33.05 21.52
C LYS A 455 1.73 -31.69 21.77
N TRP A 456 2.10 -30.66 21.02
CA TRP A 456 1.74 -29.28 21.34
C TRP A 456 0.74 -28.65 20.35
N GLY A 457 0.24 -29.45 19.35
CA GLY A 457 -0.58 -28.91 18.26
C GLY A 457 0.32 -28.26 17.21
N GLU A 458 0.92 -27.14 17.56
CA GLU A 458 1.95 -26.50 16.77
C GLU A 458 3.24 -26.30 17.58
N SER A 459 4.36 -26.14 16.91
CA SER A 459 5.62 -25.70 17.48
C SER A 459 6.17 -24.51 16.72
N VAL A 460 6.88 -23.66 17.44
CA VAL A 460 7.51 -22.45 16.89
C VAL A 460 8.72 -22.84 16.04
N HIS A 461 8.75 -22.40 14.79
CA HIS A 461 9.83 -22.66 13.86
C HIS A 461 10.34 -21.36 13.24
N ALA A 462 11.64 -21.11 13.32
CA ALA A 462 12.27 -19.94 12.69
C ALA A 462 12.87 -20.32 11.33
N VAL A 463 12.59 -19.53 10.31
CA VAL A 463 13.22 -19.57 8.99
C VAL A 463 14.14 -18.37 8.89
N VAL A 464 15.43 -18.59 8.69
CA VAL A 464 16.47 -17.56 8.82
C VAL A 464 17.37 -17.57 7.59
N ARG A 465 17.65 -16.37 7.07
CA ARG A 465 18.72 -16.13 6.12
C ARG A 465 19.83 -15.36 6.81
N LEU A 466 21.02 -15.91 6.76
CA LEU A 466 22.19 -15.29 7.39
C LEU A 466 22.75 -14.16 6.52
N ALA A 467 23.52 -13.27 7.16
CA ALA A 467 24.37 -12.32 6.46
C ALA A 467 25.49 -13.09 5.70
N ASP A 468 26.07 -12.44 4.70
CA ASP A 468 27.13 -13.04 3.91
C ASP A 468 28.34 -13.35 4.82
N ASP A 469 28.93 -14.55 4.66
CA ASP A 469 30.03 -15.08 5.47
C ASP A 469 29.72 -15.35 6.96
N ALA A 470 28.48 -15.18 7.42
CA ALA A 470 28.09 -15.48 8.80
C ALA A 470 27.98 -17.01 9.03
N VAL A 471 28.50 -17.45 10.17
CA VAL A 471 28.43 -18.86 10.59
C VAL A 471 27.76 -18.93 11.96
N VAL A 472 26.47 -19.28 11.94
CA VAL A 472 25.63 -19.39 13.15
C VAL A 472 24.92 -20.73 13.13
N SER A 473 24.94 -21.46 14.26
CA SER A 473 24.24 -22.73 14.37
C SER A 473 22.77 -22.53 14.76
N LYS A 474 21.94 -23.57 14.56
CA LYS A 474 20.54 -23.58 15.02
C LYS A 474 20.44 -23.37 16.53
N ASP A 475 21.35 -23.98 17.28
CA ASP A 475 21.39 -23.87 18.76
C ASP A 475 21.75 -22.47 19.21
N ASP A 476 22.59 -21.75 18.45
CA ASP A 476 22.93 -20.34 18.75
C ASP A 476 21.70 -19.44 18.58
N ILE A 477 20.92 -19.63 17.51
CA ILE A 477 19.68 -18.87 17.28
C ILE A 477 18.67 -19.14 18.41
N ILE A 478 18.47 -20.41 18.77
CA ILE A 478 17.54 -20.80 19.84
C ILE A 478 18.00 -20.22 21.18
N ARG A 479 19.29 -20.30 21.48
CA ARG A 479 19.90 -19.73 22.70
C ARG A 479 19.73 -18.22 22.73
N TYR A 480 19.97 -17.52 21.62
CA TYR A 480 19.79 -16.08 21.48
C TYR A 480 18.37 -15.64 21.84
N CYS A 481 17.36 -16.41 21.37
CA CYS A 481 15.97 -16.17 21.74
C CYS A 481 15.70 -16.46 23.21
N ARG A 482 16.20 -17.58 23.75
CA ARG A 482 15.97 -17.99 25.16
C ARG A 482 16.50 -17.01 26.20
N GLU A 483 17.52 -16.26 25.87
CA GLU A 483 18.10 -15.21 26.74
C GLU A 483 17.23 -13.94 26.76
N ARG A 484 16.24 -13.80 25.85
CA ARG A 484 15.52 -12.53 25.61
C ARG A 484 14.01 -12.63 25.73
N ILE A 485 13.43 -13.84 25.59
CA ILE A 485 11.98 -14.07 25.72
C ILE A 485 11.69 -15.35 26.53
N ALA A 486 10.42 -15.48 26.91
CA ALA A 486 9.94 -16.68 27.63
C ALA A 486 10.20 -17.96 26.81
N HIS A 487 10.62 -19.02 27.46
CA HIS A 487 11.07 -20.25 26.81
C HIS A 487 10.01 -20.90 25.91
N TYR A 488 8.72 -20.82 26.27
CA TYR A 488 7.64 -21.38 25.47
C TYR A 488 7.42 -20.67 24.13
N LYS A 489 7.89 -19.40 24.02
CA LYS A 489 7.86 -18.62 22.78
C LYS A 489 9.06 -18.90 21.88
N CYS A 490 10.13 -19.48 22.41
CA CYS A 490 11.35 -19.68 21.64
C CYS A 490 11.18 -20.71 20.54
N PRO A 491 11.84 -20.53 19.38
CA PRO A 491 11.87 -21.53 18.34
C PRO A 491 12.35 -22.88 18.86
N THR A 492 11.68 -23.95 18.48
CA THR A 492 12.08 -25.35 18.72
C THR A 492 12.83 -25.94 17.52
N GLY A 493 12.71 -25.29 16.36
CA GLY A 493 13.40 -25.64 15.13
C GLY A 493 13.82 -24.38 14.37
N VAL A 494 14.91 -24.52 13.59
CA VAL A 494 15.45 -23.46 12.74
C VAL A 494 15.80 -24.05 11.37
N THR A 495 15.38 -23.37 10.31
CA THR A 495 15.79 -23.67 8.94
C THR A 495 16.57 -22.48 8.38
N PHE A 496 17.76 -22.74 7.84
CA PHE A 496 18.52 -21.72 7.13
C PHE A 496 18.18 -21.76 5.63
N MET A 497 17.97 -20.57 5.05
CA MET A 497 17.77 -20.40 3.61
C MET A 497 18.96 -19.66 3.00
N GLU A 498 19.44 -20.14 1.86
CA GLU A 498 20.48 -19.48 1.08
C GLU A 498 19.89 -18.35 0.21
N GLN A 499 18.67 -18.58 -0.31
CA GLN A 499 17.94 -17.62 -1.13
C GLN A 499 17.12 -16.66 -0.26
N PRO A 500 16.77 -15.46 -0.76
CA PRO A 500 15.83 -14.57 -0.11
C PRO A 500 14.53 -15.28 0.27
N LEU A 501 13.94 -14.88 1.38
CA LEU A 501 12.64 -15.43 1.80
C LEU A 501 11.56 -15.09 0.74
N PRO A 502 10.62 -16.01 0.47
CA PRO A 502 9.56 -15.77 -0.50
C PRO A 502 8.71 -14.57 -0.08
N VAL A 503 8.48 -13.65 -1.01
CA VAL A 503 7.70 -12.44 -0.79
C VAL A 503 6.57 -12.31 -1.80
N SER A 504 5.49 -11.67 -1.36
CA SER A 504 4.39 -11.30 -2.24
C SER A 504 4.78 -10.18 -3.21
N ALA A 505 3.91 -9.88 -4.19
CA ALA A 505 4.06 -8.76 -5.10
C ALA A 505 4.22 -7.38 -4.42
N VAL A 506 3.91 -7.27 -3.14
CA VAL A 506 4.08 -6.06 -2.30
C VAL A 506 5.19 -6.21 -1.26
N ASN A 507 6.14 -7.13 -1.50
CA ASN A 507 7.31 -7.39 -0.65
C ASN A 507 6.97 -7.81 0.79
N LYS A 508 5.85 -8.52 1.01
CA LYS A 508 5.52 -9.16 2.29
C LYS A 508 5.94 -10.62 2.27
N ILE A 509 6.60 -11.09 3.32
CA ILE A 509 7.00 -12.50 3.44
C ILE A 509 5.77 -13.42 3.39
N LEU A 510 5.82 -14.43 2.53
CA LEU A 510 4.76 -15.41 2.31
C LEU A 510 4.93 -16.58 3.27
N LYS A 511 4.47 -16.41 4.53
CA LYS A 511 4.55 -17.46 5.56
C LYS A 511 3.84 -18.77 5.18
N SER A 512 2.81 -18.71 4.33
CA SER A 512 2.13 -19.90 3.80
C SER A 512 3.03 -20.75 2.91
N GLU A 513 3.89 -20.13 2.09
CA GLU A 513 4.87 -20.86 1.29
C GLU A 513 5.98 -21.45 2.15
N LEU A 514 6.47 -20.68 3.13
CA LEU A 514 7.44 -21.20 4.09
C LEU A 514 6.90 -22.43 4.85
N ARG A 515 5.63 -22.41 5.27
CA ARG A 515 5.00 -23.60 5.91
C ARG A 515 4.98 -24.80 4.98
N LYS A 516 4.63 -24.64 3.70
CA LYS A 516 4.65 -25.72 2.71
C LYS A 516 6.06 -26.28 2.54
N MET A 517 7.06 -25.42 2.30
CA MET A 517 8.44 -25.85 2.13
C MET A 517 8.98 -26.66 3.31
N ILE A 518 8.64 -26.25 4.55
CA ILE A 518 9.08 -26.96 5.76
C ILE A 518 8.31 -28.27 5.96
N SER A 519 7.02 -28.32 5.60
CA SER A 519 6.21 -29.55 5.70
C SER A 519 6.67 -30.59 4.69
N ASP A 520 6.92 -30.19 3.44
CA ASP A 520 7.34 -31.08 2.36
C ASP A 520 8.80 -31.57 2.53
N GLY A 521 9.63 -30.85 3.28
CA GLY A 521 11.01 -31.24 3.59
C GLY A 521 11.17 -32.18 4.79
N ASN A 522 10.06 -32.48 5.50
CA ASN A 522 10.04 -33.38 6.66
C ASN A 522 9.42 -34.77 6.33
N GLU A 523 9.11 -35.09 5.06
CA GLU A 523 8.84 -36.41 4.56
C GLU A 523 10.13 -37.04 3.97
#